data_5ae5546a72d6262ec0f4152e6ceb5aea
#
_entry.id   5ae5546a72d6262ec0f4152e6ceb5aea
#
_cell.length_a   1.000
_cell.length_b   1.000
_cell.length_c   1.000
_cell.angle_alpha   90.00
_cell.angle_beta   90.00
_cell.angle_gamma   90.00
#
_symmetry.space_group_name_H-M   'P 1'
#
loop_
_entity.id
_entity.type
_entity.pdbx_description
1 polymer ?
#
loop_
_entity_poly.entity_id
_entity_poly.type
_entity_poly.pdbx_seq_one_letter_code
_entity_poly.pdbx_strand_id
1 'polypeptide(L)'
;QLPNALDVSEVQKREWTAEANFLIAYYHFLILEYYGPCPITDSYIDMDTPNNEYHGRYHFDYVTSWISMKLDEAAKDLPASRIGSEWGRATSTIAKAVKARLLLYAASDLWNGKFPYPDWKNKNFETPGYGKELVSQVYDPDKWERALTACKDALEWAEGEGGCGLMTTKESAILMGNQGLNLGELDVPVDGVTEEFKKHVYLMRYLVTSRYSDGNREMIWGLADDGGVVMASLPVHVVKVDGGPWRSGYSGYSPLLNSVERFYTKEGELPRIAANKGTFAEEDSCYESAGRSNADIIKLNTNREPRFYAWLSFDGDQYSPRISGGKPLVLNLKKGEAQGWNRTEFARDHCV
;
A
#
# COMPACT_ATOMS: atom_id res chain seq x y z
N GLN A 1 -20.59 -25.76 12.97
CA GLN A 1 -21.16 -25.35 14.28
C GLN A 1 -22.08 -24.13 14.15
N LEU A 2 -21.72 -23.11 13.33
CA LEU A 2 -22.49 -21.88 13.15
C LEU A 2 -23.97 -22.10 12.72
N PRO A 3 -24.31 -23.02 11.80
CA PRO A 3 -25.69 -23.27 11.42
C PRO A 3 -26.59 -23.70 12.60
N ASN A 4 -26.02 -24.32 13.61
CA ASN A 4 -26.74 -24.85 14.79
C ASN A 4 -26.75 -23.90 15.99
N ALA A 5 -26.15 -22.70 15.87
CA ALA A 5 -26.17 -21.69 16.94
C ALA A 5 -27.59 -21.11 17.11
N LEU A 6 -28.12 -21.18 18.32
CA LEU A 6 -29.51 -20.75 18.62
C LEU A 6 -29.59 -19.28 19.03
N ASP A 7 -28.49 -18.72 19.45
CA ASP A 7 -28.33 -17.34 19.95
C ASP A 7 -27.86 -16.35 18.88
N VAL A 8 -27.78 -16.80 17.61
CA VAL A 8 -27.32 -16.01 16.46
C VAL A 8 -28.43 -15.93 15.43
N SER A 9 -28.75 -14.73 14.97
CA SER A 9 -29.76 -14.52 13.93
C SER A 9 -29.31 -15.07 12.56
N GLU A 10 -30.26 -15.43 11.71
CA GLU A 10 -29.96 -15.94 10.35
C GLU A 10 -29.20 -14.92 9.50
N VAL A 11 -29.40 -13.62 9.74
CA VAL A 11 -28.65 -12.54 9.06
C VAL A 11 -27.18 -12.59 9.50
N GLN A 12 -26.92 -12.67 10.80
CA GLN A 12 -25.56 -12.78 11.33
C GLN A 12 -24.86 -14.07 10.87
N LYS A 13 -25.60 -15.19 10.81
CA LYS A 13 -25.05 -16.45 10.31
C LYS A 13 -24.58 -16.32 8.85
N ARG A 14 -25.39 -15.70 7.98
CA ARG A 14 -25.01 -15.45 6.58
C ARG A 14 -23.79 -14.52 6.50
N GLU A 15 -23.83 -13.41 7.23
CA GLU A 15 -22.72 -12.45 7.25
C GLU A 15 -21.40 -13.08 7.72
N TRP A 16 -21.41 -13.83 8.82
CA TRP A 16 -20.19 -14.48 9.33
C TRP A 16 -19.70 -15.60 8.41
N THR A 17 -20.62 -16.29 7.74
CA THR A 17 -20.26 -17.27 6.69
C THR A 17 -19.61 -16.57 5.50
N ALA A 18 -20.13 -15.42 5.09
CA ALA A 18 -19.55 -14.61 4.02
C ALA A 18 -18.17 -14.07 4.39
N GLU A 19 -17.95 -13.62 5.64
CA GLU A 19 -16.61 -13.24 6.13
C GLU A 19 -15.63 -14.42 6.08
N ALA A 20 -16.05 -15.59 6.51
CA ALA A 20 -15.20 -16.80 6.43
C ALA A 20 -14.85 -17.15 4.97
N ASN A 21 -15.83 -17.09 4.06
CA ASN A 21 -15.59 -17.32 2.64
C ASN A 21 -14.65 -16.26 2.03
N PHE A 22 -14.80 -15.00 2.40
CA PHE A 22 -13.87 -13.94 2.03
C PHE A 22 -12.43 -14.26 2.50
N LEU A 23 -12.26 -14.64 3.76
CA LEU A 23 -10.93 -14.97 4.31
C LEU A 23 -10.32 -16.20 3.63
N ILE A 24 -11.11 -17.23 3.34
CA ILE A 24 -10.66 -18.39 2.58
C ILE A 24 -10.15 -17.94 1.20
N ALA A 25 -10.92 -17.13 0.48
CA ALA A 25 -10.52 -16.61 -0.82
C ALA A 25 -9.26 -15.73 -0.72
N TYR A 26 -9.21 -14.83 0.24
CA TYR A 26 -8.09 -13.92 0.45
C TYR A 26 -6.78 -14.63 0.78
N TYR A 27 -6.81 -15.62 1.68
CA TYR A 27 -5.61 -16.40 2.00
C TYR A 27 -5.14 -17.24 0.81
N HIS A 28 -6.04 -17.79 0.01
CA HIS A 28 -5.64 -18.45 -1.24
C HIS A 28 -5.02 -17.47 -2.24
N PHE A 29 -5.52 -16.24 -2.30
CA PHE A 29 -4.90 -15.20 -3.12
C PHE A 29 -3.48 -14.87 -2.65
N LEU A 30 -3.26 -14.72 -1.34
CA LEU A 30 -1.91 -14.52 -0.79
C LEU A 30 -0.99 -15.70 -1.12
N ILE A 31 -1.46 -16.94 -0.98
CA ILE A 31 -0.68 -18.12 -1.37
C ILE A 31 -0.36 -18.09 -2.86
N LEU A 32 -1.33 -17.70 -3.70
CA LEU A 32 -1.14 -17.58 -5.14
C LEU A 32 -0.10 -16.49 -5.51
N GLU A 33 -0.09 -15.37 -4.80
CA GLU A 33 0.91 -14.30 -4.99
C GLU A 33 2.33 -14.76 -4.61
N TYR A 34 2.50 -15.48 -3.48
CA TYR A 34 3.82 -15.88 -2.98
C TYR A 34 4.37 -17.17 -3.61
N TYR A 35 3.49 -18.11 -3.97
CA TYR A 35 3.90 -19.47 -4.36
C TYR A 35 3.39 -19.90 -5.73
N GLY A 36 2.60 -19.06 -6.41
CA GLY A 36 1.94 -19.42 -7.67
C GLY A 36 0.84 -20.47 -7.47
N PRO A 37 0.65 -21.37 -8.46
CA PRO A 37 -0.32 -22.45 -8.38
C PRO A 37 -0.28 -23.17 -7.03
N CYS A 38 -1.44 -23.39 -6.42
CA CYS A 38 -1.54 -23.95 -5.07
C CYS A 38 -2.67 -24.97 -4.96
N PRO A 39 -2.66 -25.82 -3.94
CA PRO A 39 -3.83 -26.62 -3.56
C PRO A 39 -5.00 -25.69 -3.16
N ILE A 40 -6.22 -26.12 -3.45
CA ILE A 40 -7.43 -25.46 -2.95
C ILE A 40 -7.87 -26.22 -1.70
N THR A 41 -8.04 -25.49 -0.61
CA THR A 41 -8.51 -26.01 0.68
C THR A 41 -9.69 -25.16 1.14
N ASP A 42 -10.90 -25.66 0.96
CA ASP A 42 -12.16 -25.00 1.33
C ASP A 42 -12.95 -25.76 2.40
N SER A 43 -12.39 -26.85 2.90
CA SER A 43 -12.95 -27.69 3.96
C SER A 43 -11.89 -28.08 4.97
N TYR A 44 -12.33 -28.50 6.13
CA TYR A 44 -11.44 -29.03 7.16
C TYR A 44 -10.73 -30.30 6.66
N ILE A 45 -9.42 -30.30 6.79
CA ILE A 45 -8.58 -31.49 6.54
C ILE A 45 -8.14 -32.03 7.91
N ASP A 46 -8.43 -33.30 8.18
CA ASP A 46 -8.01 -33.95 9.42
C ASP A 46 -6.48 -34.04 9.48
N MET A 47 -5.91 -33.85 10.68
CA MET A 47 -4.45 -33.94 10.88
C MET A 47 -3.90 -35.32 10.61
N ASP A 48 -4.71 -36.38 10.73
CA ASP A 48 -4.32 -37.75 10.46
C ASP A 48 -4.51 -38.14 8.99
N THR A 49 -4.89 -37.19 8.11
CA THR A 49 -5.04 -37.44 6.67
C THR A 49 -3.73 -37.94 6.08
N PRO A 50 -3.71 -39.11 5.41
CA PRO A 50 -2.50 -39.61 4.77
C PRO A 50 -1.97 -38.69 3.67
N ASN A 51 -0.65 -38.59 3.55
CA ASN A 51 0.00 -37.68 2.58
C ASN A 51 -0.43 -37.91 1.12
N ASN A 52 -0.85 -39.11 0.75
CA ASN A 52 -1.32 -39.45 -0.60
C ASN A 52 -2.76 -38.99 -0.88
N GLU A 53 -3.49 -38.52 0.13
CA GLU A 53 -4.85 -38.00 0.00
C GLU A 53 -4.85 -36.48 -0.18
N TYR A 54 -3.70 -35.80 0.07
CA TYR A 54 -3.59 -34.36 -0.22
C TYR A 54 -3.55 -34.11 -1.73
N HIS A 55 -4.35 -33.16 -2.18
CA HIS A 55 -4.37 -32.76 -3.57
C HIS A 55 -3.06 -32.06 -3.97
N GLY A 56 -2.69 -32.20 -5.24
CA GLY A 56 -1.62 -31.43 -5.85
C GLY A 56 -2.01 -29.96 -6.04
N ARG A 57 -1.13 -29.21 -6.68
CA ARG A 57 -1.39 -27.82 -7.06
C ARG A 57 -2.41 -27.79 -8.20
N TYR A 58 -3.42 -26.95 -8.08
CA TYR A 58 -4.30 -26.66 -9.21
C TYR A 58 -3.63 -25.67 -10.18
N HIS A 59 -4.06 -25.69 -11.44
CA HIS A 59 -3.61 -24.73 -12.44
C HIS A 59 -3.89 -23.29 -12.00
N PHE A 60 -2.98 -22.35 -12.32
CA PHE A 60 -3.08 -20.95 -11.92
C PHE A 60 -4.44 -20.32 -12.25
N ASP A 61 -4.91 -20.50 -13.49
CA ASP A 61 -6.18 -19.92 -13.93
C ASP A 61 -7.40 -20.57 -13.28
N TYR A 62 -7.29 -21.85 -12.91
CA TYR A 62 -8.34 -22.53 -12.14
C TYR A 62 -8.44 -21.95 -10.73
N VAL A 63 -7.30 -21.77 -10.04
CA VAL A 63 -7.26 -21.16 -8.71
C VAL A 63 -7.77 -19.72 -8.75
N THR A 64 -7.34 -18.94 -9.74
CA THR A 64 -7.81 -17.56 -9.96
C THR A 64 -9.33 -17.50 -10.13
N SER A 65 -9.89 -18.37 -10.95
CA SER A 65 -11.34 -18.44 -11.19
C SER A 65 -12.11 -18.84 -9.92
N TRP A 66 -11.58 -19.81 -9.18
CA TRP A 66 -12.16 -20.27 -7.92
C TRP A 66 -12.16 -19.14 -6.85
N ILE A 67 -11.03 -18.44 -6.66
CA ILE A 67 -10.93 -17.31 -5.74
C ILE A 67 -11.92 -16.22 -6.14
N SER A 68 -12.00 -15.88 -7.43
CA SER A 68 -12.92 -14.88 -7.95
C SER A 68 -14.39 -15.22 -7.63
N MET A 69 -14.76 -16.49 -7.86
CA MET A 69 -16.09 -16.99 -7.52
C MET A 69 -16.39 -16.88 -6.01
N LYS A 70 -15.44 -17.26 -5.15
CA LYS A 70 -15.61 -17.17 -3.68
C LYS A 70 -15.75 -15.73 -3.20
N LEU A 71 -15.01 -14.79 -3.81
CA LEU A 71 -15.16 -13.36 -3.51
C LEU A 71 -16.55 -12.82 -3.94
N ASP A 72 -17.05 -13.25 -5.09
CA ASP A 72 -18.41 -12.89 -5.56
C ASP A 72 -19.50 -13.48 -4.65
N GLU A 73 -19.33 -14.71 -4.19
CA GLU A 73 -20.24 -15.32 -3.22
C GLU A 73 -20.25 -14.55 -1.89
N ALA A 74 -19.07 -14.25 -1.37
CA ALA A 74 -18.95 -13.50 -0.13
C ALA A 74 -19.55 -12.09 -0.23
N ALA A 75 -19.33 -11.38 -1.34
CA ALA A 75 -19.82 -10.03 -1.53
C ALA A 75 -21.37 -9.90 -1.47
N LYS A 76 -22.12 -10.99 -1.66
CA LYS A 76 -23.60 -10.95 -1.63
C LYS A 76 -24.17 -10.72 -0.23
N ASP A 77 -23.51 -11.27 0.80
CA ASP A 77 -24.00 -11.25 2.18
C ASP A 77 -23.15 -10.36 3.10
N LEU A 78 -22.10 -9.74 2.57
CA LEU A 78 -21.27 -8.77 3.28
C LEU A 78 -21.87 -7.36 3.19
N PRO A 79 -21.83 -6.55 4.27
CA PRO A 79 -22.21 -5.14 4.20
C PRO A 79 -21.23 -4.37 3.29
N ALA A 80 -21.69 -3.28 2.68
CA ALA A 80 -20.86 -2.46 1.78
C ALA A 80 -19.74 -1.73 2.52
N SER A 81 -19.99 -1.29 3.76
CA SER A 81 -19.02 -0.59 4.61
C SER A 81 -19.18 -0.96 6.07
N ARG A 82 -18.15 -0.71 6.87
CA ARG A 82 -18.15 -0.88 8.33
C ARG A 82 -17.52 0.33 8.99
N ILE A 83 -17.98 0.69 10.18
CA ILE A 83 -17.52 1.85 10.93
C ILE A 83 -17.15 1.47 12.37
N GLY A 84 -16.48 2.35 13.07
CA GLY A 84 -16.16 2.18 14.49
C GLY A 84 -15.30 0.93 14.75
N SER A 85 -15.70 0.11 15.74
CA SER A 85 -14.98 -1.11 16.12
C SER A 85 -15.05 -2.24 15.08
N GLU A 86 -15.94 -2.14 14.10
CA GLU A 86 -16.09 -3.10 13.02
C GLU A 86 -15.21 -2.79 11.81
N TRP A 87 -14.57 -1.60 11.80
CA TRP A 87 -13.69 -1.22 10.70
C TRP A 87 -12.51 -2.21 10.56
N GLY A 88 -12.18 -2.56 9.32
CA GLY A 88 -11.13 -3.55 9.01
C GLY A 88 -11.65 -4.97 8.79
N ARG A 89 -12.87 -5.30 9.25
CA ARG A 89 -13.54 -6.55 8.90
C ARG A 89 -13.99 -6.54 7.44
N ALA A 90 -14.21 -7.73 6.87
CA ALA A 90 -14.59 -7.88 5.47
C ALA A 90 -15.88 -7.13 5.12
N THR A 91 -15.87 -6.49 3.94
CA THR A 91 -17.03 -5.84 3.32
C THR A 91 -17.13 -6.25 1.86
N SER A 92 -18.28 -6.05 1.24
CA SER A 92 -18.44 -6.30 -0.19
C SER A 92 -17.55 -5.38 -1.04
N THR A 93 -17.30 -4.16 -0.58
CA THR A 93 -16.34 -3.24 -1.22
C THR A 93 -14.92 -3.80 -1.20
N ILE A 94 -14.48 -4.34 -0.07
CA ILE A 94 -13.18 -5.00 0.05
C ILE A 94 -13.11 -6.23 -0.86
N ALA A 95 -14.16 -7.07 -0.86
CA ALA A 95 -14.19 -8.28 -1.68
C ALA A 95 -14.07 -7.97 -3.19
N LYS A 96 -14.79 -6.95 -3.67
CA LYS A 96 -14.69 -6.49 -5.06
C LYS A 96 -13.33 -5.89 -5.39
N ALA A 97 -12.74 -5.10 -4.50
CA ALA A 97 -11.41 -4.54 -4.68
C ALA A 97 -10.32 -5.64 -4.73
N VAL A 98 -10.40 -6.65 -3.86
CA VAL A 98 -9.49 -7.80 -3.87
C VAL A 98 -9.66 -8.61 -5.16
N LYS A 99 -10.90 -8.82 -5.65
CA LYS A 99 -11.15 -9.48 -6.93
C LYS A 99 -10.54 -8.72 -8.10
N ALA A 100 -10.69 -7.40 -8.14
CA ALA A 100 -10.09 -6.58 -9.19
C ALA A 100 -8.56 -6.72 -9.20
N ARG A 101 -7.92 -6.68 -8.03
CA ARG A 101 -6.49 -6.90 -7.87
C ARG A 101 -6.05 -8.30 -8.31
N LEU A 102 -6.77 -9.33 -7.91
CA LEU A 102 -6.54 -10.73 -8.32
C LEU A 102 -6.54 -10.87 -9.84
N LEU A 103 -7.59 -10.35 -10.51
CA LEU A 103 -7.74 -10.50 -11.95
C LEU A 103 -6.71 -9.67 -12.74
N LEU A 104 -6.36 -8.47 -12.23
CA LEU A 104 -5.28 -7.68 -12.81
C LEU A 104 -3.92 -8.38 -12.68
N TYR A 105 -3.64 -8.99 -11.52
CA TYR A 105 -2.44 -9.80 -11.31
C TYR A 105 -2.39 -10.99 -12.26
N ALA A 106 -3.51 -11.70 -12.45
CA ALA A 106 -3.61 -12.84 -13.35
C ALA A 106 -3.51 -12.48 -14.84
N ALA A 107 -3.83 -11.22 -15.21
CA ALA A 107 -3.67 -10.72 -16.57
C ALA A 107 -2.24 -10.28 -16.89
N SER A 108 -1.37 -10.12 -15.87
CA SER A 108 0.00 -9.68 -16.05
C SER A 108 0.81 -10.65 -16.92
N ASP A 109 1.84 -10.13 -17.57
CA ASP A 109 2.72 -10.87 -18.48
C ASP A 109 3.23 -12.19 -17.90
N LEU A 110 3.59 -12.20 -16.62
CA LEU A 110 4.08 -13.41 -15.92
C LEU A 110 3.07 -14.56 -15.98
N TRP A 111 1.78 -14.27 -15.77
CA TRP A 111 0.72 -15.28 -15.69
C TRP A 111 -0.13 -15.37 -16.97
N ASN A 112 0.26 -14.63 -18.00
CA ASN A 112 -0.44 -14.57 -19.27
C ASN A 112 0.51 -14.75 -20.45
N GLY A 113 1.01 -15.98 -20.61
CA GLY A 113 1.78 -16.40 -21.77
C GLY A 113 3.29 -16.21 -21.68
N LYS A 114 3.84 -15.61 -20.60
CA LYS A 114 5.29 -15.38 -20.44
C LYS A 114 5.89 -16.01 -19.19
N PHE A 115 5.27 -17.08 -18.70
CA PHE A 115 5.82 -17.78 -17.53
C PHE A 115 7.14 -18.49 -17.89
N PRO A 116 8.22 -18.30 -17.12
CA PRO A 116 9.57 -18.71 -17.53
C PRO A 116 9.85 -20.22 -17.44
N TYR A 117 8.93 -21.02 -16.84
CA TYR A 117 9.12 -22.45 -16.65
C TYR A 117 8.02 -23.26 -17.33
N PRO A 118 8.11 -23.50 -18.66
CA PRO A 118 7.05 -24.15 -19.44
C PRO A 118 6.80 -25.62 -19.04
N ASP A 119 7.81 -26.29 -18.46
CA ASP A 119 7.72 -27.67 -18.04
C ASP A 119 7.25 -27.87 -16.60
N TRP A 120 6.81 -26.80 -15.92
CA TRP A 120 6.31 -26.92 -14.57
C TRP A 120 4.94 -27.58 -14.52
N LYS A 121 4.92 -28.87 -14.15
CA LYS A 121 3.74 -29.74 -14.19
C LYS A 121 3.63 -30.58 -12.92
N ASN A 122 2.40 -30.95 -12.59
CA ASN A 122 2.14 -31.93 -11.55
C ASN A 122 2.65 -33.35 -12.00
N LYS A 123 3.05 -34.12 -11.01
CA LYS A 123 3.42 -35.55 -11.26
C LYS A 123 2.17 -36.43 -11.27
N ASN A 124 1.36 -36.38 -10.21
CA ASN A 124 0.28 -37.32 -9.91
C ASN A 124 -1.09 -36.64 -9.72
N PHE A 125 -1.25 -35.40 -10.13
CA PHE A 125 -2.51 -34.69 -10.01
C PHE A 125 -2.84 -33.97 -11.31
N GLU A 126 -4.13 -33.93 -11.64
CA GLU A 126 -4.64 -33.22 -12.82
C GLU A 126 -5.72 -32.19 -12.41
N THR A 127 -5.56 -30.98 -12.88
CA THR A 127 -6.57 -29.94 -12.72
C THR A 127 -7.67 -30.13 -13.76
N PRO A 128 -8.96 -30.14 -13.39
CA PRO A 128 -10.05 -30.23 -14.36
C PRO A 128 -9.92 -29.17 -15.46
N GLY A 129 -9.94 -29.61 -16.72
CA GLY A 129 -9.79 -28.75 -17.90
C GLY A 129 -8.36 -28.32 -18.25
N TYR A 130 -7.36 -28.59 -17.40
CA TYR A 130 -5.96 -28.16 -17.61
C TYR A 130 -4.97 -29.35 -17.55
N GLY A 131 -5.42 -30.52 -17.19
CA GLY A 131 -4.54 -31.69 -17.03
C GLY A 131 -3.46 -31.47 -15.96
N LYS A 132 -2.23 -31.79 -16.27
CA LYS A 132 -1.09 -31.64 -15.34
C LYS A 132 -0.41 -30.29 -15.39
N GLU A 133 -0.75 -29.42 -16.34
CA GLU A 133 -0.17 -28.09 -16.45
C GLU A 133 -0.51 -27.23 -15.23
N LEU A 134 0.46 -26.41 -14.82
CA LEU A 134 0.28 -25.49 -13.70
C LEU A 134 0.10 -24.04 -14.14
N VAL A 135 0.67 -23.67 -15.30
CA VAL A 135 0.59 -22.31 -15.85
C VAL A 135 0.50 -22.38 -17.38
N SER A 136 -0.45 -21.67 -17.96
CA SER A 136 -0.58 -21.58 -19.42
C SER A 136 0.57 -20.78 -20.05
N GLN A 137 1.11 -21.29 -21.15
CA GLN A 137 2.10 -20.62 -21.99
C GLN A 137 1.44 -19.82 -23.14
N VAL A 138 0.12 -19.81 -23.21
CA VAL A 138 -0.63 -19.12 -24.27
C VAL A 138 -1.19 -17.81 -23.70
N TYR A 139 -0.98 -16.73 -24.45
CA TYR A 139 -1.57 -15.44 -24.13
C TYR A 139 -3.09 -15.48 -24.33
N ASP A 140 -3.82 -15.04 -23.33
CA ASP A 140 -5.28 -14.91 -23.31
C ASP A 140 -5.67 -13.44 -23.15
N PRO A 141 -6.14 -12.76 -24.21
CA PRO A 141 -6.57 -11.36 -24.14
C PRO A 141 -7.77 -11.15 -23.22
N ASP A 142 -8.63 -12.15 -23.05
CA ASP A 142 -9.82 -12.06 -22.20
C ASP A 142 -9.49 -11.89 -20.72
N LYS A 143 -8.27 -12.22 -20.29
CA LYS A 143 -7.80 -11.91 -18.93
C LYS A 143 -7.82 -10.41 -18.66
N TRP A 144 -7.38 -9.60 -19.60
CA TRP A 144 -7.40 -8.14 -19.48
C TRP A 144 -8.82 -7.57 -19.49
N GLU A 145 -9.72 -8.14 -20.29
CA GLU A 145 -11.12 -7.72 -20.31
C GLU A 145 -11.83 -8.05 -18.99
N ARG A 146 -11.59 -9.24 -18.45
CA ARG A 146 -12.08 -9.64 -17.12
C ARG A 146 -11.54 -8.74 -16.01
N ALA A 147 -10.25 -8.41 -16.06
CA ALA A 147 -9.63 -7.49 -15.10
C ALA A 147 -10.24 -6.09 -15.21
N LEU A 148 -10.39 -5.54 -16.41
CA LEU A 148 -11.00 -4.23 -16.63
C LEU A 148 -12.44 -4.18 -16.12
N THR A 149 -13.22 -5.21 -16.39
CA THR A 149 -14.61 -5.31 -15.92
C THR A 149 -14.66 -5.32 -14.39
N ALA A 150 -13.81 -6.13 -13.74
CA ALA A 150 -13.76 -6.19 -12.28
C ALA A 150 -13.28 -4.88 -11.65
N CYS A 151 -12.33 -4.18 -12.28
CA CYS A 151 -11.87 -2.87 -11.81
C CYS A 151 -12.99 -1.82 -11.89
N LYS A 152 -13.77 -1.80 -12.99
CA LYS A 152 -14.90 -0.89 -13.14
C LYS A 152 -16.01 -1.19 -12.11
N ASP A 153 -16.36 -2.46 -11.94
CA ASP A 153 -17.36 -2.89 -10.94
C ASP A 153 -16.92 -2.55 -9.51
N ALA A 154 -15.65 -2.75 -9.18
CA ALA A 154 -15.11 -2.39 -7.87
C ALA A 154 -15.11 -0.88 -7.62
N LEU A 155 -14.77 -0.08 -8.63
CA LEU A 155 -14.76 1.39 -8.53
C LEU A 155 -16.17 1.94 -8.37
N GLU A 156 -17.10 1.52 -9.23
CA GLU A 156 -18.50 1.92 -9.18
C GLU A 156 -19.14 1.57 -7.82
N TRP A 157 -18.89 0.36 -7.34
CA TRP A 157 -19.38 -0.08 -6.03
C TRP A 157 -18.76 0.72 -4.89
N ALA A 158 -17.46 0.96 -4.92
CA ALA A 158 -16.75 1.69 -3.86
C ALA A 158 -17.24 3.14 -3.77
N GLU A 159 -17.42 3.82 -4.91
CA GLU A 159 -17.92 5.20 -4.96
C GLU A 159 -19.42 5.31 -4.62
N GLY A 160 -20.21 4.29 -4.95
CA GLY A 160 -21.63 4.22 -4.62
C GLY A 160 -21.88 3.69 -3.22
N GLU A 161 -22.08 2.39 -3.11
CA GLU A 161 -22.49 1.71 -1.87
C GLU A 161 -21.39 1.72 -0.79
N GLY A 162 -20.11 1.70 -1.19
CA GLY A 162 -18.98 1.73 -0.28
C GLY A 162 -18.74 3.07 0.39
N GLY A 163 -19.26 4.15 -0.18
CA GLY A 163 -19.04 5.53 0.32
C GLY A 163 -17.61 6.02 0.22
N CYS A 164 -16.77 5.36 -0.58
CA CYS A 164 -15.40 5.74 -0.87
C CYS A 164 -15.33 6.84 -1.94
N GLY A 165 -14.16 7.44 -2.11
CA GLY A 165 -13.93 8.41 -3.18
C GLY A 165 -12.65 9.19 -2.97
N LEU A 166 -12.17 9.81 -4.04
CA LEU A 166 -10.96 10.60 -3.97
C LEU A 166 -11.13 11.83 -3.08
N MET A 167 -10.13 12.09 -2.26
CA MET A 167 -10.07 13.29 -1.42
C MET A 167 -9.58 14.49 -2.22
N THR A 168 -10.20 15.63 -1.97
CA THR A 168 -9.78 16.91 -2.57
C THR A 168 -8.89 17.69 -1.61
N THR A 169 -8.09 18.63 -2.16
CA THR A 169 -7.29 19.56 -1.34
C THR A 169 -8.16 20.40 -0.41
N LYS A 170 -9.41 20.68 -0.78
CA LYS A 170 -10.36 21.41 0.06
C LYS A 170 -10.76 20.58 1.29
N GLU A 171 -11.11 19.31 1.10
CA GLU A 171 -11.50 18.41 2.19
C GLU A 171 -10.32 18.15 3.13
N SER A 172 -9.14 17.84 2.59
CA SER A 172 -7.94 17.64 3.40
C SER A 172 -7.57 18.90 4.18
N ALA A 173 -7.68 20.08 3.59
CA ALA A 173 -7.41 21.35 4.26
C ALA A 173 -8.33 21.59 5.46
N ILE A 174 -9.62 21.25 5.38
CA ILE A 174 -10.56 21.33 6.49
C ILE A 174 -10.14 20.38 7.62
N LEU A 175 -9.85 19.13 7.30
CA LEU A 175 -9.45 18.12 8.27
C LEU A 175 -8.13 18.47 8.94
N MET A 176 -7.18 19.02 8.19
CA MET A 176 -5.89 19.47 8.71
C MET A 176 -6.02 20.74 9.55
N GLY A 177 -6.90 21.67 9.17
CA GLY A 177 -7.22 22.86 9.95
C GLY A 177 -7.77 22.47 11.33
N ASN A 178 -8.64 21.48 11.40
CA ASN A 178 -9.13 20.91 12.67
C ASN A 178 -8.02 20.28 13.52
N GLN A 179 -6.89 19.92 12.91
CA GLN A 179 -5.71 19.42 13.59
C GLN A 179 -4.67 20.50 13.90
N GLY A 180 -4.95 21.77 13.60
CA GLY A 180 -4.07 22.91 13.89
C GLY A 180 -2.85 22.99 12.96
N LEU A 181 -2.91 22.42 11.75
CA LEU A 181 -1.83 22.54 10.76
C LEU A 181 -1.98 23.80 9.92
N ASN A 182 -0.88 24.53 9.73
CA ASN A 182 -0.84 25.79 8.98
C ASN A 182 0.04 25.64 7.73
N LEU A 183 -0.56 25.90 6.55
CA LEU A 183 0.15 25.86 5.27
C LEU A 183 1.35 26.82 5.19
N GLY A 184 1.26 27.97 5.84
CA GLY A 184 2.32 28.97 5.86
C GLY A 184 3.62 28.48 6.50
N GLU A 185 3.54 27.48 7.37
CA GLU A 185 4.68 26.92 8.08
C GLU A 185 5.41 25.80 7.29
N LEU A 186 4.79 25.29 6.22
CA LEU A 186 5.43 24.29 5.37
C LEU A 186 6.39 24.98 4.37
N ASP A 187 7.67 24.73 4.55
CA ASP A 187 8.70 25.09 3.59
C ASP A 187 9.15 23.84 2.81
N VAL A 188 8.91 23.83 1.51
CA VAL A 188 9.34 22.77 0.61
C VAL A 188 10.34 23.32 -0.40
N PRO A 189 11.40 22.60 -0.76
CA PRO A 189 12.47 23.12 -1.62
C PRO A 189 12.06 23.10 -3.11
N VAL A 190 11.05 23.89 -3.44
CA VAL A 190 10.51 24.06 -4.79
C VAL A 190 10.54 25.52 -5.19
N ASP A 191 11.13 25.83 -6.33
CA ASP A 191 11.22 27.21 -6.84
C ASP A 191 9.85 27.69 -7.28
N GLY A 192 9.46 28.89 -6.78
CA GLY A 192 8.15 29.44 -7.06
C GLY A 192 7.00 28.63 -6.47
N VAL A 193 7.23 27.94 -5.33
CA VAL A 193 6.20 27.17 -4.63
C VAL A 193 4.93 27.97 -4.39
N THR A 194 3.79 27.39 -4.75
CA THR A 194 2.47 27.99 -4.56
C THR A 194 1.77 27.39 -3.34
N GLU A 195 0.78 28.09 -2.80
CA GLU A 195 -0.07 27.53 -1.74
C GLU A 195 -0.80 26.25 -2.20
N GLU A 196 -1.22 26.21 -3.46
CA GLU A 196 -1.88 25.03 -4.03
C GLU A 196 -0.93 23.82 -4.05
N PHE A 197 0.33 24.01 -4.39
CA PHE A 197 1.35 22.97 -4.30
C PHE A 197 1.48 22.45 -2.85
N LYS A 198 1.55 23.34 -1.87
CA LYS A 198 1.61 22.97 -0.45
C LYS A 198 0.36 22.20 0.00
N LYS A 199 -0.83 22.58 -0.47
CA LYS A 199 -2.06 21.82 -0.20
C LYS A 199 -1.98 20.39 -0.73
N HIS A 200 -1.41 20.18 -1.92
CA HIS A 200 -1.20 18.82 -2.46
C HIS A 200 -0.18 18.02 -1.63
N VAL A 201 0.91 18.63 -1.15
CA VAL A 201 1.84 17.93 -0.24
C VAL A 201 1.10 17.47 1.01
N TYR A 202 0.31 18.35 1.63
CA TYR A 202 -0.47 18.00 2.81
C TYR A 202 -1.54 16.95 2.52
N LEU A 203 -2.24 17.04 1.38
CA LEU A 203 -3.20 16.01 0.96
C LEU A 203 -2.53 14.64 0.90
N MET A 204 -1.36 14.54 0.25
CA MET A 204 -0.63 13.28 0.14
C MET A 204 -0.13 12.76 1.49
N ARG A 205 0.36 13.66 2.38
CA ARG A 205 0.71 13.28 3.76
C ARG A 205 -0.51 12.78 4.54
N TYR A 206 -1.64 13.47 4.40
CA TYR A 206 -2.89 13.09 5.06
C TYR A 206 -3.36 11.71 4.64
N LEU A 207 -3.37 11.40 3.34
CA LEU A 207 -3.83 10.13 2.79
C LEU A 207 -3.07 8.93 3.34
N VAL A 208 -1.78 9.07 3.64
CA VAL A 208 -0.95 7.97 4.15
C VAL A 208 -0.85 7.92 5.69
N THR A 209 -1.24 9.00 6.38
CA THR A 209 -1.10 9.10 7.84
C THR A 209 -2.43 9.14 8.59
N SER A 210 -3.53 9.42 7.91
CA SER A 210 -4.86 9.49 8.51
C SER A 210 -5.51 8.12 8.62
N ARG A 211 -6.30 7.95 9.68
CA ARG A 211 -7.17 6.79 9.87
C ARG A 211 -8.47 6.98 9.09
N TYR A 212 -9.18 5.89 8.86
CA TYR A 212 -10.54 5.96 8.33
C TYR A 212 -11.45 6.86 9.19
N SER A 213 -11.35 6.75 10.53
CA SER A 213 -12.08 7.59 11.48
C SER A 213 -11.78 9.08 11.37
N ASP A 214 -10.65 9.45 10.76
CA ASP A 214 -10.29 10.85 10.51
C ASP A 214 -10.95 11.40 9.23
N GLY A 215 -11.78 10.63 8.57
CA GLY A 215 -12.50 11.00 7.35
C GLY A 215 -11.77 10.70 6.04
N ASN A 216 -10.75 9.84 6.08
CA ASN A 216 -10.06 9.39 4.86
C ASN A 216 -10.93 8.40 4.08
N ARG A 217 -11.70 8.91 3.14
CA ARG A 217 -12.61 8.10 2.31
C ARG A 217 -11.96 7.43 1.10
N GLU A 218 -10.67 7.66 0.84
CA GLU A 218 -9.92 6.87 -0.14
C GLU A 218 -9.55 5.48 0.36
N MET A 219 -9.59 5.28 1.68
CA MET A 219 -9.22 4.02 2.30
C MET A 219 -10.35 2.99 2.17
N ILE A 220 -10.19 2.01 1.30
CA ILE A 220 -11.12 0.88 1.16
C ILE A 220 -10.84 -0.16 2.25
N TRP A 221 -9.58 -0.50 2.48
CA TRP A 221 -9.13 -1.45 3.47
C TRP A 221 -7.72 -1.13 3.95
N GLY A 222 -7.46 -1.33 5.21
CA GLY A 222 -6.15 -1.06 5.81
C GLY A 222 -5.88 -1.97 7.00
N LEU A 223 -4.60 -2.07 7.34
CA LEU A 223 -4.16 -2.76 8.55
C LEU A 223 -4.46 -1.88 9.76
N ALA A 224 -5.13 -2.45 10.77
CA ALA A 224 -5.47 -1.72 11.99
C ALA A 224 -4.26 -1.49 12.92
N ASP A 225 -3.24 -2.34 12.81
CA ASP A 225 -1.99 -2.26 13.55
C ASP A 225 -0.82 -2.28 12.56
N ASP A 226 0.08 -1.31 12.69
CA ASP A 226 1.24 -1.16 11.81
C ASP A 226 2.40 -2.10 12.15
N GLY A 227 2.31 -2.86 13.25
CA GLY A 227 3.38 -3.75 13.70
C GLY A 227 4.71 -3.04 13.99
N GLY A 228 4.68 -1.73 14.24
CA GLY A 228 5.87 -0.91 14.45
C GLY A 228 6.56 -0.42 13.16
N VAL A 229 5.98 -0.65 11.98
CA VAL A 229 6.55 -0.24 10.69
C VAL A 229 6.70 1.28 10.61
N VAL A 230 5.72 2.05 11.11
CA VAL A 230 5.80 3.52 11.13
C VAL A 230 7.02 3.98 11.92
N MET A 231 7.23 3.44 13.11
CA MET A 231 8.39 3.79 13.94
C MET A 231 9.71 3.40 13.30
N ALA A 232 9.76 2.26 12.63
CA ALA A 232 10.93 1.81 11.90
C ALA A 232 11.25 2.69 10.67
N SER A 233 10.22 3.28 10.06
CA SER A 233 10.37 4.14 8.87
C SER A 233 10.78 5.58 9.19
N LEU A 234 10.47 6.07 10.38
CA LEU A 234 10.77 7.46 10.76
C LEU A 234 12.27 7.65 11.03
N PRO A 235 12.83 8.81 10.67
CA PRO A 235 14.15 9.20 11.15
C PRO A 235 14.21 9.18 12.68
N VAL A 236 15.40 8.99 13.23
CA VAL A 236 15.59 9.01 14.68
C VAL A 236 15.28 10.39 15.28
N HIS A 237 14.84 10.42 16.52
CA HIS A 237 14.58 11.64 17.29
C HIS A 237 13.58 12.64 16.65
N VAL A 238 12.59 12.15 15.90
CA VAL A 238 11.55 13.02 15.30
C VAL A 238 10.28 13.12 16.13
N VAL A 239 10.10 12.27 17.15
CA VAL A 239 8.93 12.29 18.02
C VAL A 239 9.31 12.83 19.41
N LYS A 240 8.62 13.88 19.85
CA LYS A 240 8.75 14.40 21.20
C LYS A 240 7.71 13.74 22.10
N VAL A 241 8.17 13.06 23.13
CA VAL A 241 7.27 12.56 24.19
C VAL A 241 7.06 13.68 25.22
N ASP A 242 5.83 13.86 25.69
CA ASP A 242 5.39 14.92 26.59
C ASP A 242 6.45 15.38 27.62
N GLY A 243 6.97 16.60 27.44
CA GLY A 243 7.96 17.22 28.33
C GLY A 243 9.34 16.56 28.36
N GLY A 244 9.56 15.49 27.63
CA GLY A 244 10.81 14.73 27.57
C GLY A 244 11.69 15.06 26.36
N PRO A 245 12.86 14.40 26.24
CA PRO A 245 13.72 14.53 25.07
C PRO A 245 13.05 13.95 23.83
N TRP A 246 13.53 14.38 22.66
CA TRP A 246 13.15 13.74 21.38
C TRP A 246 13.51 12.28 21.42
N ARG A 247 12.56 11.44 21.10
CA ARG A 247 12.69 9.98 21.05
C ARG A 247 12.03 9.45 19.81
N SER A 248 12.18 8.15 19.61
CA SER A 248 11.50 7.38 18.57
C SER A 248 11.97 7.68 17.14
N GLY A 249 11.61 6.79 16.25
CA GLY A 249 12.20 6.69 14.94
C GLY A 249 13.46 5.84 15.00
N TYR A 250 13.59 4.91 14.06
CA TYR A 250 14.72 3.97 14.06
C TYR A 250 15.51 4.04 12.76
N SER A 251 15.11 4.84 11.78
CA SER A 251 15.71 4.89 10.43
C SER A 251 15.97 3.50 9.84
N GLY A 252 15.10 2.53 10.15
CA GLY A 252 15.28 1.13 9.76
C GLY A 252 14.92 0.84 8.30
N TYR A 253 14.21 1.74 7.65
CA TYR A 253 13.83 1.63 6.25
C TYR A 253 14.28 2.86 5.47
N SER A 254 15.07 2.62 4.44
CA SER A 254 15.48 3.64 3.48
C SER A 254 15.00 3.26 2.09
N PRO A 255 14.45 4.18 1.30
CA PRO A 255 14.08 3.90 -0.07
C PRO A 255 15.33 3.64 -0.91
N LEU A 256 15.20 2.76 -1.90
CA LEU A 256 16.26 2.59 -2.90
C LEU A 256 16.38 3.88 -3.72
N LEU A 257 17.61 4.28 -4.08
CA LEU A 257 17.86 5.44 -4.92
C LEU A 257 17.04 5.39 -6.24
N ASN A 258 16.94 4.24 -6.86
CA ASN A 258 16.10 4.03 -8.05
C ASN A 258 14.61 4.37 -7.79
N SER A 259 14.10 4.13 -6.59
CA SER A 259 12.73 4.53 -6.23
C SER A 259 12.61 6.03 -6.05
N VAL A 260 13.62 6.69 -5.45
CA VAL A 260 13.70 8.15 -5.33
C VAL A 260 13.73 8.82 -6.71
N GLU A 261 14.47 8.28 -7.65
CA GLU A 261 14.57 8.78 -9.02
C GLU A 261 13.28 8.62 -9.85
N ARG A 262 12.33 7.76 -9.41
CA ARG A 262 11.05 7.56 -10.09
C ARG A 262 9.99 8.60 -9.74
N PHE A 263 10.19 9.39 -8.70
CA PHE A 263 9.31 10.54 -8.45
C PHE A 263 9.56 11.60 -9.54
N TYR A 264 8.50 12.24 -9.99
CA TYR A 264 8.57 13.25 -11.01
C TYR A 264 9.13 14.58 -10.48
N THR A 265 9.61 15.43 -11.39
CA THR A 265 9.81 16.85 -11.13
C THR A 265 8.46 17.56 -10.97
N LYS A 266 8.47 18.79 -10.52
CA LYS A 266 7.26 19.62 -10.42
C LYS A 266 6.57 19.87 -11.76
N GLU A 267 7.29 19.71 -12.86
CA GLU A 267 6.78 19.79 -14.22
C GLU A 267 6.20 18.45 -14.75
N GLY A 268 6.25 17.38 -13.96
CA GLY A 268 5.72 16.07 -14.32
C GLY A 268 6.64 15.22 -15.20
N GLU A 269 7.94 15.51 -15.21
CA GLU A 269 8.95 14.74 -15.96
C GLU A 269 9.82 13.91 -15.02
N LEU A 270 10.32 12.76 -15.48
CA LEU A 270 11.35 12.04 -14.73
C LEU A 270 12.64 12.88 -14.67
N PRO A 271 13.38 12.89 -13.54
CA PRO A 271 14.59 13.69 -13.39
C PRO A 271 15.61 13.53 -14.51
N ARG A 272 15.86 12.32 -14.99
CA ARG A 272 16.78 12.06 -16.12
C ARG A 272 16.33 12.71 -17.43
N ILE A 273 15.00 12.72 -17.70
CA ILE A 273 14.45 13.38 -18.90
C ILE A 273 14.56 14.89 -18.73
N ALA A 274 14.23 15.40 -17.55
CA ALA A 274 14.35 16.83 -17.24
C ALA A 274 15.80 17.31 -17.29
N ALA A 275 16.77 16.49 -16.83
CA ALA A 275 18.19 16.82 -16.92
C ALA A 275 18.66 16.97 -18.38
N ASN A 276 18.27 16.05 -19.26
CA ASN A 276 18.59 16.14 -20.69
C ASN A 276 18.01 17.38 -21.38
N LYS A 277 16.94 17.95 -20.82
CA LYS A 277 16.35 19.21 -21.29
C LYS A 277 16.90 20.45 -20.58
N GLY A 278 17.83 20.28 -19.62
CA GLY A 278 18.38 21.37 -18.82
C GLY A 278 17.42 21.90 -17.74
N THR A 279 16.31 21.21 -17.45
CA THR A 279 15.30 21.61 -16.44
C THR A 279 15.49 20.94 -15.08
N PHE A 280 16.43 20.03 -14.97
CA PHE A 280 16.83 19.38 -13.73
C PHE A 280 18.37 19.25 -13.70
N ALA A 281 18.95 19.07 -12.52
CA ALA A 281 20.39 18.88 -12.39
C ALA A 281 20.84 17.58 -13.08
N GLU A 282 21.96 17.66 -13.81
CA GLU A 282 22.60 16.47 -14.37
C GLU A 282 23.01 15.49 -13.28
N GLU A 283 23.13 14.20 -13.64
CA GLU A 283 23.33 13.10 -12.69
C GLU A 283 24.49 13.34 -11.72
N ASP A 284 25.63 13.83 -12.20
CA ASP A 284 26.83 14.08 -11.38
C ASP A 284 26.66 15.29 -10.44
N SER A 285 25.83 16.27 -10.80
CA SER A 285 25.60 17.47 -10.02
C SER A 285 24.40 17.38 -9.09
N CYS A 286 23.57 16.34 -9.19
CA CYS A 286 22.35 16.23 -8.37
C CYS A 286 22.64 16.09 -6.86
N TYR A 287 23.81 15.63 -6.49
CA TYR A 287 24.25 15.52 -5.09
C TYR A 287 24.93 16.78 -4.52
N GLU A 288 25.14 17.80 -5.34
CA GLU A 288 25.64 19.08 -4.89
C GLU A 288 24.57 19.84 -4.10
N SER A 289 25.01 20.74 -3.20
CA SER A 289 24.10 21.66 -2.50
C SER A 289 23.28 22.49 -3.49
N ALA A 290 22.00 22.62 -3.19
CA ALA A 290 21.08 23.51 -3.91
C ALA A 290 21.23 24.98 -3.50
N GLY A 291 22.10 25.30 -2.54
CA GLY A 291 22.34 26.70 -2.09
C GLY A 291 21.19 27.31 -1.31
N ARG A 292 20.28 26.51 -0.74
CA ARG A 292 19.17 27.00 0.06
C ARG A 292 19.62 27.33 1.49
N SER A 293 19.05 28.40 2.07
CA SER A 293 19.55 29.03 3.29
C SER A 293 19.39 28.24 4.58
N ASN A 294 18.60 27.17 4.60
CA ASN A 294 18.19 26.50 5.84
C ASN A 294 18.76 25.09 6.06
N ALA A 295 19.40 24.51 5.06
CA ALA A 295 20.06 23.22 5.14
C ALA A 295 20.84 22.98 3.84
N ASP A 296 21.83 22.09 3.87
CA ASP A 296 22.52 21.61 2.69
C ASP A 296 21.63 20.64 1.87
N ILE A 297 20.43 21.08 1.53
CA ILE A 297 19.54 20.31 0.67
C ILE A 297 20.23 20.10 -0.68
N ILE A 298 20.35 18.87 -1.10
CA ILE A 298 20.94 18.54 -2.40
C ILE A 298 19.94 18.79 -3.54
N LYS A 299 20.45 19.07 -4.72
CA LYS A 299 19.63 19.36 -5.91
C LYS A 299 18.65 18.23 -6.25
N LEU A 300 19.01 16.96 -5.99
CA LEU A 300 18.13 15.80 -6.17
C LEU A 300 16.79 15.94 -5.42
N ASN A 301 16.79 16.60 -4.29
CA ASN A 301 15.62 16.76 -3.42
C ASN A 301 14.84 18.06 -3.68
N THR A 302 15.22 18.84 -4.68
CA THR A 302 14.55 20.09 -5.05
C THR A 302 13.66 19.93 -6.27
N ASN A 303 12.66 20.82 -6.40
CA ASN A 303 11.79 20.89 -7.57
C ASN A 303 11.11 19.55 -7.95
N ARG A 304 10.69 18.78 -6.95
CA ARG A 304 10.01 17.49 -7.13
C ARG A 304 8.49 17.64 -6.98
N GLU A 305 7.76 16.63 -7.37
CA GLU A 305 6.31 16.56 -7.21
C GLU A 305 5.85 16.50 -5.74
N PRO A 306 4.56 16.82 -5.42
CA PRO A 306 4.08 16.82 -4.04
C PRO A 306 4.24 15.50 -3.29
N ARG A 307 4.10 14.34 -3.96
CA ARG A 307 4.27 13.02 -3.34
C ARG A 307 5.67 12.80 -2.80
N PHE A 308 6.68 13.37 -3.47
CA PHE A 308 8.07 13.30 -2.99
C PHE A 308 8.17 13.87 -1.58
N TYR A 309 7.68 15.09 -1.37
CA TYR A 309 7.73 15.77 -0.08
C TYR A 309 6.73 15.22 0.96
N ALA A 310 5.81 14.39 0.52
CA ALA A 310 4.87 13.73 1.42
C ALA A 310 5.42 12.42 1.98
N TRP A 311 6.18 11.66 1.17
CA TRP A 311 6.51 10.27 1.46
C TRP A 311 7.99 10.03 1.75
N LEU A 312 8.86 10.94 1.37
CA LEU A 312 10.30 10.79 1.58
C LEU A 312 10.81 11.82 2.59
N SER A 313 11.67 11.36 3.48
CA SER A 313 12.45 12.21 4.38
C SER A 313 13.86 12.36 3.85
N PHE A 314 14.39 13.57 3.89
CA PHE A 314 15.74 13.90 3.44
C PHE A 314 16.34 14.98 4.34
N ASP A 315 17.67 15.18 4.26
CA ASP A 315 18.35 16.22 5.00
C ASP A 315 17.81 17.61 4.64
N GLY A 316 17.37 18.36 5.64
CA GLY A 316 16.70 19.65 5.46
C GLY A 316 15.18 19.59 5.24
N ASP A 317 14.58 18.40 5.19
CA ASP A 317 13.12 18.27 5.15
C ASP A 317 12.45 18.75 6.43
N GLN A 318 11.17 19.09 6.35
CA GLN A 318 10.40 19.58 7.49
C GLN A 318 9.29 18.62 7.90
N TYR A 319 9.35 18.20 9.16
CA TYR A 319 8.26 17.49 9.81
C TYR A 319 7.24 18.43 10.42
N SER A 320 6.00 17.97 10.48
CA SER A 320 4.88 18.75 11.00
C SER A 320 5.13 19.31 12.40
N PRO A 321 4.74 20.58 12.66
CA PRO A 321 4.78 21.19 13.99
C PRO A 321 4.08 20.37 15.08
N ARG A 322 3.07 19.58 14.70
CA ARG A 322 2.33 18.73 15.64
C ARG A 322 3.21 17.64 16.26
N ILE A 323 4.12 17.06 15.48
CA ILE A 323 5.09 16.08 15.98
C ILE A 323 6.14 16.78 16.87
N SER A 324 6.51 17.99 16.53
CA SER A 324 7.58 18.74 17.19
C SER A 324 7.15 19.66 18.32
N GLY A 325 5.85 19.69 18.65
CA GLY A 325 5.32 20.49 19.76
C GLY A 325 5.26 22.00 19.50
N GLY A 326 5.03 22.42 18.25
CA GLY A 326 4.65 23.79 17.91
C GLY A 326 5.44 24.49 16.81
N LYS A 327 6.60 23.99 16.40
CA LYS A 327 7.35 24.51 15.25
C LYS A 327 7.74 23.36 14.32
N PRO A 328 7.83 23.58 12.99
CA PRO A 328 8.35 22.57 12.08
C PRO A 328 9.73 22.07 12.55
N LEU A 329 9.91 20.77 12.59
CA LEU A 329 11.20 20.15 12.84
C LEU A 329 11.94 20.05 11.51
N VAL A 330 13.08 20.76 11.41
CA VAL A 330 14.00 20.58 10.28
C VAL A 330 14.89 19.36 10.57
N LEU A 331 14.91 18.42 9.66
CA LEU A 331 15.74 17.22 9.79
C LEU A 331 17.21 17.51 9.50
N ASN A 332 18.09 17.02 10.37
CA ASN A 332 19.53 17.03 10.20
C ASN A 332 20.00 15.58 10.18
N LEU A 333 20.03 14.97 8.99
CA LEU A 333 20.30 13.54 8.81
C LEU A 333 21.77 13.20 8.64
N LYS A 334 22.67 14.20 8.61
CA LYS A 334 24.11 13.95 8.50
C LYS A 334 24.66 13.21 9.71
N LYS A 335 25.70 12.43 9.48
CA LYS A 335 26.38 11.67 10.54
C LYS A 335 26.80 12.57 11.70
N GLY A 336 26.33 12.22 12.90
CA GLY A 336 26.63 12.98 14.12
C GLY A 336 25.64 14.10 14.42
N GLU A 337 24.70 14.40 13.51
CA GLU A 337 23.63 15.38 13.72
C GLU A 337 22.44 14.77 14.47
N ALA A 338 21.46 15.61 14.83
CA ALA A 338 20.36 15.25 15.74
C ALA A 338 19.52 14.07 15.25
N GLN A 339 19.26 13.94 13.96
CA GLN A 339 18.53 12.85 13.33
C GLN A 339 19.45 11.94 12.50
N GLY A 340 20.75 12.22 12.51
CA GLY A 340 21.76 11.44 11.81
C GLY A 340 22.12 10.16 12.54
N TRP A 341 22.73 9.25 11.80
CA TRP A 341 23.20 8.00 12.35
C TRP A 341 24.35 8.22 13.35
N ASN A 342 24.19 7.71 14.57
CA ASN A 342 25.23 7.73 15.60
C ASN A 342 25.52 6.29 16.08
N ARG A 343 26.74 5.83 15.81
CA ARG A 343 27.20 4.48 16.18
C ARG A 343 27.12 4.17 17.67
N THR A 344 27.20 5.18 18.53
CA THR A 344 27.22 4.99 19.99
C THR A 344 25.82 4.76 20.58
N GLU A 345 24.78 5.28 19.95
CA GLU A 345 23.40 5.13 20.40
C GLU A 345 22.70 3.91 19.78
N PHE A 346 23.07 3.55 18.57
CA PHE A 346 22.51 2.44 17.82
C PHE A 346 23.61 1.44 17.46
N ALA A 347 24.05 0.66 18.45
CA ALA A 347 24.97 -0.46 18.25
C ALA A 347 24.36 -1.62 17.44
N ARG A 348 23.23 -1.41 16.80
CA ARG A 348 22.57 -2.40 15.96
C ARG A 348 22.65 -1.93 14.51
N ASP A 349 23.04 -2.85 13.65
CA ASP A 349 23.21 -2.74 12.21
C ASP A 349 21.92 -2.32 11.48
N HIS A 350 21.51 -1.08 11.66
CA HIS A 350 20.46 -0.51 10.83
C HIS A 350 21.14 0.22 9.70
N CYS A 351 21.10 -0.38 8.53
CA CYS A 351 21.60 0.20 7.30
C CYS A 351 20.94 1.56 7.06
N VAL A 352 21.78 2.55 6.85
CA VAL A 352 21.42 3.85 6.30
C VAL A 352 21.26 3.72 4.80
#